data_17671ed2582d31b15fae9f7b0231066f
#
_entry.id   17671ed2582d31b15fae9f7b0231066f
#
_cell.length_a   1.000
_cell.length_b   1.000
_cell.length_c   1.000
_cell.angle_alpha   90.00
_cell.angle_beta   90.00
_cell.angle_gamma   90.00
#
_symmetry.space_group_name_H-M   'P 1'
#
loop_
_entity.id
_entity.type
_entity.pdbx_description
1 polymer ?
#
loop_
_entity_poly.entity_id
_entity_poly.type
_entity_poly.pdbx_seq_one_letter_code
_entity_poly.pdbx_strand_id
1 'polypeptide(L)'
;MRQGEWEKFEIHVPGKWVLAGEHAVLRGATAVAFPHSEFRLMLRFDPQLEGASSRDGSLEIHPEWARSVIMDLLQMVRDEQNSRGREFHFPSGRLTLESSVPSGAGLGSSAALCVAVARWLSATLGVPDASILEFATHLEHRFHGKSSGMDVAVCAVAKPISFVRGRGPTFLQLEHFPKFSFHDTGLRASTSECIRRVEQLREDDPVSAIRADELMSRASRLILEGLPQFDGAASETQRQAALKRVAEGMKSAHEAFLIWSLVPGKVQREIEDLYREGALAVKITGAGGGGFLVALWP
;
A
#
# COMPACT_ATOMS: atom_id res chain seq x y z
N MET A 1 -22.88 6.40 -23.99
CA MET A 1 -22.95 7.27 -22.81
C MET A 1 -22.57 8.67 -23.26
N ARG A 2 -23.32 9.70 -22.90
CA ARG A 2 -22.92 11.08 -23.18
C ARG A 2 -21.69 11.38 -22.35
N GLN A 3 -20.58 11.77 -22.95
CA GLN A 3 -19.41 12.28 -22.23
C GLN A 3 -19.86 13.53 -21.46
N GLY A 4 -19.75 13.51 -20.12
CA GLY A 4 -19.79 14.71 -19.32
C GLY A 4 -20.81 14.84 -18.19
N GLU A 5 -21.60 13.82 -17.87
CA GLU A 5 -22.42 13.89 -16.66
C GLU A 5 -21.71 13.18 -15.51
N TRP A 6 -21.24 13.95 -14.54
CA TRP A 6 -20.68 13.44 -13.29
C TRP A 6 -21.82 12.96 -12.40
N GLU A 7 -21.78 11.66 -12.04
CA GLU A 7 -22.79 11.05 -11.16
C GLU A 7 -22.29 11.02 -9.71
N LYS A 8 -23.22 10.83 -8.76
CA LYS A 8 -22.87 10.56 -7.38
C LYS A 8 -22.00 9.33 -7.32
N PHE A 9 -20.92 9.45 -6.55
CA PHE A 9 -19.96 8.36 -6.39
C PHE A 9 -19.51 8.25 -4.94
N GLU A 10 -19.40 7.02 -4.46
CA GLU A 10 -18.81 6.74 -3.16
C GLU A 10 -18.01 5.43 -3.23
N ILE A 11 -16.84 5.46 -2.62
CA ILE A 11 -15.98 4.29 -2.50
C ILE A 11 -15.23 4.27 -1.17
N HIS A 12 -15.06 3.08 -0.63
CA HIS A 12 -14.18 2.78 0.50
C HIS A 12 -13.00 1.95 0.03
N VAL A 13 -11.81 2.45 0.25
CA VAL A 13 -10.55 1.78 -0.13
C VAL A 13 -9.78 1.46 1.15
N PRO A 14 -9.43 0.19 1.41
CA PRO A 14 -8.64 -0.17 2.58
C PRO A 14 -7.22 0.39 2.48
N GLY A 15 -6.61 0.67 3.63
CA GLY A 15 -5.16 0.72 3.73
C GLY A 15 -4.55 -0.66 3.48
N LYS A 16 -3.24 -0.75 3.59
CA LYS A 16 -2.50 -2.01 3.40
C LYS A 16 -1.39 -2.17 4.43
N TRP A 17 -0.94 -3.40 4.60
CA TRP A 17 0.29 -3.71 5.30
C TRP A 17 1.07 -4.79 4.54
N VAL A 18 2.37 -4.84 4.77
CA VAL A 18 3.28 -5.72 4.04
C VAL A 18 3.94 -6.67 5.02
N LEU A 19 3.87 -7.95 4.73
CA LEU A 19 4.46 -8.99 5.57
C LEU A 19 5.89 -9.32 5.14
N ALA A 20 6.18 -9.27 3.85
CA ALA A 20 7.53 -9.36 3.30
C ALA A 20 7.58 -8.81 1.86
N GLY A 21 8.80 -8.53 1.37
CA GLY A 21 9.04 -8.12 -0.02
C GLY A 21 9.25 -6.61 -0.19
N GLU A 22 9.17 -5.81 0.88
CA GLU A 22 9.45 -4.38 0.84
C GLU A 22 10.83 -4.12 0.20
N HIS A 23 10.98 -3.03 -0.54
CA HIS A 23 12.18 -2.63 -1.30
C HIS A 23 12.66 -3.66 -2.34
N ALA A 24 12.80 -4.94 -1.97
CA ALA A 24 13.28 -5.99 -2.88
C ALA A 24 12.30 -6.25 -4.05
N VAL A 25 11.01 -5.95 -3.89
CA VAL A 25 10.00 -6.03 -4.95
C VAL A 25 10.33 -5.13 -6.15
N LEU A 26 11.04 -4.03 -5.94
CA LEU A 26 11.52 -3.16 -7.03
C LEU A 26 12.52 -3.87 -7.93
N ARG A 27 13.16 -4.93 -7.42
CA ARG A 27 14.19 -5.75 -8.11
C ARG A 27 13.70 -7.15 -8.44
N GLY A 28 12.37 -7.36 -8.42
CA GLY A 28 11.73 -8.60 -8.88
C GLY A 28 11.50 -9.66 -7.79
N ALA A 29 11.82 -9.37 -6.52
CA ALA A 29 11.43 -10.24 -5.42
C ALA A 29 9.90 -10.28 -5.28
N THR A 30 9.38 -11.39 -4.78
CA THR A 30 7.95 -11.50 -4.46
C THR A 30 7.66 -10.71 -3.19
N ALA A 31 6.61 -9.90 -3.18
CA ALA A 31 6.06 -9.29 -1.97
C ALA A 31 4.78 -10.00 -1.52
N VAL A 32 4.49 -9.95 -0.22
CA VAL A 32 3.27 -10.47 0.40
C VAL A 32 2.60 -9.35 1.16
N ALA A 33 1.41 -8.95 0.73
CA ALA A 33 0.70 -7.79 1.25
C ALA A 33 -0.78 -8.09 1.49
N PHE A 34 -1.36 -7.38 2.45
CA PHE A 34 -2.72 -7.57 2.93
C PHE A 34 -3.45 -6.24 2.97
N PRO A 35 -4.77 -6.19 2.69
CA PRO A 35 -5.57 -5.03 3.03
C PRO A 35 -5.65 -4.90 4.56
N HIS A 36 -5.67 -3.66 5.05
CA HIS A 36 -5.87 -3.44 6.48
C HIS A 36 -7.37 -3.48 6.81
N SER A 37 -7.76 -4.21 7.86
CA SER A 37 -9.17 -4.41 8.21
C SER A 37 -9.83 -3.16 8.80
N GLU A 38 -9.07 -2.34 9.54
CA GLU A 38 -9.58 -1.19 10.29
C GLU A 38 -9.36 0.14 9.59
N PHE A 39 -8.19 0.30 8.95
CA PHE A 39 -7.83 1.56 8.30
C PHE A 39 -8.33 1.60 6.86
N ARG A 40 -9.08 2.64 6.54
CA ARG A 40 -9.66 2.85 5.20
C ARG A 40 -9.72 4.34 4.86
N LEU A 41 -9.78 4.60 3.57
CA LEU A 41 -10.09 5.90 2.99
C LEU A 41 -11.46 5.81 2.33
N MET A 42 -12.33 6.79 2.59
CA MET A 42 -13.58 7.00 1.89
C MET A 42 -13.44 8.22 0.98
N LEU A 43 -13.88 8.08 -0.27
CA LEU A 43 -14.05 9.19 -1.21
C LEU A 43 -15.51 9.23 -1.63
N ARG A 44 -16.15 10.39 -1.45
CA ARG A 44 -17.52 10.68 -1.91
C ARG A 44 -17.52 11.89 -2.81
N PHE A 45 -18.21 11.78 -3.93
CA PHE A 45 -18.47 12.89 -4.83
C PHE A 45 -19.98 13.10 -4.98
N ASP A 46 -20.43 14.34 -4.72
CA ASP A 46 -21.78 14.80 -4.94
C ASP A 46 -21.74 15.88 -6.04
N PRO A 47 -22.29 15.61 -7.26
CA PRO A 47 -22.34 16.59 -8.31
C PRO A 47 -23.26 17.77 -7.93
N GLN A 48 -22.95 18.98 -8.35
CA GLN A 48 -23.88 20.09 -8.20
C GLN A 48 -25.10 19.84 -9.10
N LEU A 49 -26.30 19.93 -8.52
CA LEU A 49 -27.54 19.89 -9.27
C LEU A 49 -27.57 21.07 -10.24
N GLU A 50 -28.07 20.83 -11.46
CA GLU A 50 -28.19 21.79 -12.54
C GLU A 50 -28.80 23.10 -12.06
N GLY A 51 -28.13 24.23 -12.34
CA GLY A 51 -28.58 25.59 -12.00
C GLY A 51 -27.47 26.61 -11.81
N ALA A 52 -26.27 26.20 -11.48
CA ALA A 52 -25.11 27.06 -11.44
C ALA A 52 -24.42 27.04 -12.81
N SER A 53 -24.68 28.08 -13.61
CA SER A 53 -24.04 28.30 -14.91
C SER A 53 -22.56 28.66 -14.71
N SER A 54 -21.71 27.69 -14.47
CA SER A 54 -20.28 27.88 -14.60
C SER A 54 -19.71 26.83 -15.52
N ARG A 55 -19.29 27.25 -16.70
CA ARG A 55 -18.51 26.47 -17.67
C ARG A 55 -17.12 26.07 -17.14
N ASP A 56 -16.73 26.58 -15.97
CA ASP A 56 -15.53 26.21 -15.22
C ASP A 56 -15.98 25.53 -13.93
N GLY A 57 -15.72 24.23 -13.84
CA GLY A 57 -16.11 23.39 -12.73
C GLY A 57 -15.68 23.93 -11.37
N SER A 58 -16.64 24.31 -10.52
CA SER A 58 -16.38 24.65 -9.14
C SER A 58 -16.35 23.37 -8.30
N LEU A 59 -15.17 22.75 -8.19
CA LEU A 59 -14.97 21.60 -7.33
C LEU A 59 -14.62 22.04 -5.91
N GLU A 60 -15.54 21.81 -4.98
CA GLU A 60 -15.28 21.95 -3.54
C GLU A 60 -14.64 20.66 -3.04
N ILE A 61 -13.49 20.75 -2.38
CA ILE A 61 -12.76 19.58 -1.85
C ILE A 61 -12.65 19.72 -0.34
N HIS A 62 -13.10 18.69 0.36
CA HIS A 62 -13.04 18.57 1.81
C HIS A 62 -12.32 17.28 2.23
N PRO A 63 -11.43 17.33 3.23
CA PRO A 63 -10.96 18.52 3.95
C PRO A 63 -9.97 19.34 3.11
N GLU A 64 -9.74 20.60 3.46
CA GLU A 64 -8.93 21.56 2.70
C GLU A 64 -7.50 21.04 2.41
N TRP A 65 -6.90 20.29 3.34
CA TRP A 65 -5.56 19.72 3.10
C TRP A 65 -5.49 18.79 1.88
N ALA A 66 -6.60 18.15 1.50
CA ALA A 66 -6.65 17.27 0.34
C ALA A 66 -6.70 18.03 -1.01
N ARG A 67 -7.03 19.31 -0.97
CA ARG A 67 -7.27 20.12 -2.18
C ARG A 67 -6.06 20.12 -3.11
N SER A 68 -4.88 20.43 -2.60
CA SER A 68 -3.67 20.50 -3.42
C SER A 68 -3.39 19.16 -4.11
N VAL A 69 -3.45 18.07 -3.36
CA VAL A 69 -3.15 16.73 -3.88
C VAL A 69 -4.18 16.30 -4.92
N ILE A 70 -5.47 16.49 -4.65
CA ILE A 70 -6.53 16.12 -5.60
C ILE A 70 -6.42 16.96 -6.89
N MET A 71 -6.17 18.26 -6.76
CA MET A 71 -6.02 19.13 -7.94
C MET A 71 -4.79 18.73 -8.76
N ASP A 72 -3.68 18.36 -8.13
CA ASP A 72 -2.49 17.84 -8.84
C ASP A 72 -2.83 16.56 -9.63
N LEU A 73 -3.56 15.61 -9.02
CA LEU A 73 -3.97 14.39 -9.70
C LEU A 73 -4.93 14.64 -10.86
N LEU A 74 -5.90 15.53 -10.67
CA LEU A 74 -6.83 15.94 -11.74
C LEU A 74 -6.11 16.63 -12.89
N GLN A 75 -5.11 17.47 -12.56
CA GLN A 75 -4.29 18.14 -13.58
C GLN A 75 -3.49 17.12 -14.40
N MET A 76 -2.86 16.13 -13.77
CA MET A 76 -2.16 15.03 -14.47
C MET A 76 -3.09 14.33 -15.47
N VAL A 77 -4.31 14.01 -15.03
CA VAL A 77 -5.30 13.35 -15.88
C VAL A 77 -5.70 14.25 -17.04
N ARG A 78 -5.92 15.53 -16.79
CA ARG A 78 -6.25 16.52 -17.85
C ARG A 78 -5.14 16.58 -18.90
N ASP A 79 -3.90 16.68 -18.46
CA ASP A 79 -2.75 16.79 -19.36
C ASP A 79 -2.58 15.52 -20.20
N GLU A 80 -2.81 14.35 -19.60
CA GLU A 80 -2.78 13.06 -20.32
C GLU A 80 -3.94 12.95 -21.33
N GLN A 81 -5.17 13.32 -20.96
CA GLN A 81 -6.31 13.28 -21.89
C GLN A 81 -6.09 14.26 -23.06
N ASN A 82 -5.65 15.48 -22.77
CA ASN A 82 -5.35 16.49 -23.80
C ASN A 82 -4.25 16.01 -24.76
N SER A 83 -3.21 15.33 -24.28
CA SER A 83 -2.15 14.77 -25.14
C SER A 83 -2.68 13.69 -26.11
N ARG A 84 -3.79 13.05 -25.76
CA ARG A 84 -4.50 12.05 -26.58
C ARG A 84 -5.60 12.67 -27.45
N GLY A 85 -5.70 14.02 -27.49
CA GLY A 85 -6.74 14.74 -28.24
C GLY A 85 -8.14 14.62 -27.64
N ARG A 86 -8.27 14.30 -26.36
CA ARG A 86 -9.51 14.19 -25.61
C ARG A 86 -9.66 15.36 -24.66
N GLU A 87 -10.76 16.06 -24.72
CA GLU A 87 -11.05 17.14 -23.80
C GLU A 87 -11.45 16.58 -22.43
N PHE A 88 -10.84 17.12 -21.34
CA PHE A 88 -11.17 16.76 -19.97
C PHE A 88 -11.62 18.01 -19.21
N HIS A 89 -12.86 18.01 -18.74
CA HIS A 89 -13.43 19.05 -17.91
C HIS A 89 -13.41 18.64 -16.46
N PHE A 90 -12.98 19.53 -15.58
CA PHE A 90 -13.05 19.29 -14.14
C PHE A 90 -14.51 19.14 -13.69
N PRO A 91 -14.78 18.23 -12.74
CA PRO A 91 -16.11 18.06 -12.21
C PRO A 91 -16.57 19.31 -11.46
N SER A 92 -17.87 19.62 -11.54
CA SER A 92 -18.53 20.58 -10.65
C SER A 92 -19.27 19.82 -9.56
N GLY A 93 -19.00 20.16 -8.30
CA GLY A 93 -19.63 19.50 -7.17
C GLY A 93 -18.77 19.50 -5.92
N ARG A 94 -19.09 18.63 -4.98
CA ARG A 94 -18.37 18.48 -3.72
C ARG A 94 -17.69 17.12 -3.66
N LEU A 95 -16.38 17.11 -3.45
CA LEU A 95 -15.57 15.94 -3.18
C LEU A 95 -15.22 15.90 -1.69
N THR A 96 -15.61 14.85 -1.00
CA THR A 96 -15.31 14.64 0.41
C THR A 96 -14.38 13.43 0.56
N LEU A 97 -13.32 13.61 1.33
CA LEU A 97 -12.36 12.57 1.69
C LEU A 97 -12.35 12.39 3.21
N GLU A 98 -12.56 11.17 3.67
CA GLU A 98 -12.37 10.78 5.05
C GLU A 98 -11.37 9.63 5.11
N SER A 99 -10.35 9.75 5.95
CA SER A 99 -9.33 8.72 6.04
C SER A 99 -8.97 8.42 7.48
N SER A 100 -9.07 7.15 7.85
CA SER A 100 -8.49 6.63 9.07
C SER A 100 -7.07 6.08 8.85
N VAL A 101 -6.58 6.01 7.58
CA VAL A 101 -5.24 5.54 7.27
C VAL A 101 -4.21 6.60 7.67
N PRO A 102 -3.34 6.34 8.65
CA PRO A 102 -2.35 7.32 9.09
C PRO A 102 -1.36 7.64 7.97
N SER A 103 -1.16 8.93 7.70
CA SER A 103 -0.20 9.38 6.68
C SER A 103 1.24 9.11 7.11
N GLY A 104 2.09 8.66 6.18
CA GLY A 104 3.51 8.38 6.44
C GLY A 104 3.78 7.20 7.39
N ALA A 105 2.78 6.39 7.69
CA ALA A 105 2.88 5.27 8.63
C ALA A 105 3.16 3.91 7.96
N GLY A 106 3.41 3.87 6.66
CA GLY A 106 3.64 2.62 5.92
C GLY A 106 2.38 1.83 5.59
N LEU A 107 1.19 2.39 5.87
CA LEU A 107 -0.11 1.72 5.69
C LEU A 107 -0.83 2.08 4.37
N GLY A 108 -0.13 2.66 3.39
CA GLY A 108 -0.64 2.84 2.03
C GLY A 108 -1.67 3.97 1.86
N SER A 109 -1.55 5.07 2.62
CA SER A 109 -2.45 6.22 2.51
C SER A 109 -2.47 6.82 1.09
N SER A 110 -1.30 7.01 0.45
CA SER A 110 -1.21 7.48 -0.94
C SER A 110 -1.81 6.49 -1.94
N ALA A 111 -1.53 5.20 -1.79
CA ALA A 111 -2.08 4.17 -2.66
C ALA A 111 -3.60 4.08 -2.56
N ALA A 112 -4.16 4.13 -1.34
CA ALA A 112 -5.61 4.16 -1.14
C ALA A 112 -6.25 5.38 -1.80
N LEU A 113 -5.61 6.56 -1.70
CA LEU A 113 -6.06 7.78 -2.36
C LEU A 113 -6.02 7.62 -3.89
N CYS A 114 -4.91 7.16 -4.45
CA CYS A 114 -4.77 6.95 -5.91
C CYS A 114 -5.81 5.97 -6.45
N VAL A 115 -6.09 4.87 -5.72
CA VAL A 115 -7.13 3.91 -6.09
C VAL A 115 -8.52 4.55 -6.05
N ALA A 116 -8.84 5.30 -4.99
CA ALA A 116 -10.13 5.96 -4.85
C ALA A 116 -10.38 6.97 -5.99
N VAL A 117 -9.37 7.81 -6.28
CA VAL A 117 -9.42 8.79 -7.37
C VAL A 117 -9.50 8.10 -8.73
N ALA A 118 -8.69 7.06 -8.97
CA ALA A 118 -8.73 6.31 -10.22
C ALA A 118 -10.11 5.70 -10.47
N ARG A 119 -10.75 5.09 -9.47
CA ARG A 119 -12.09 4.52 -9.61
C ARG A 119 -13.16 5.59 -9.83
N TRP A 120 -13.08 6.70 -9.11
CA TRP A 120 -13.97 7.84 -9.32
C TRP A 120 -13.89 8.38 -10.76
N LEU A 121 -12.67 8.66 -11.22
CA LEU A 121 -12.46 9.15 -12.59
C LEU A 121 -12.82 8.11 -13.65
N SER A 122 -12.58 6.83 -13.38
CA SER A 122 -12.92 5.75 -14.31
C SER A 122 -14.42 5.60 -14.52
N ALA A 123 -15.21 5.78 -13.47
CA ALA A 123 -16.66 5.75 -13.55
C ALA A 123 -17.19 6.83 -14.53
N THR A 124 -16.52 8.00 -14.57
CA THR A 124 -16.90 9.11 -15.47
C THR A 124 -16.25 9.01 -16.86
N LEU A 125 -14.97 8.61 -16.92
CA LEU A 125 -14.23 8.54 -18.19
C LEU A 125 -14.45 7.24 -18.96
N GLY A 126 -15.19 6.29 -18.39
CA GLY A 126 -15.41 4.98 -19.00
C GLY A 126 -14.13 4.13 -19.10
N VAL A 127 -13.18 4.32 -18.20
CA VAL A 127 -11.97 3.49 -18.13
C VAL A 127 -12.35 2.09 -17.67
N PRO A 128 -11.98 1.03 -18.40
CA PRO A 128 -12.32 -0.34 -18.01
C PRO A 128 -11.73 -0.72 -16.64
N ASP A 129 -12.45 -1.51 -15.85
CA ASP A 129 -11.98 -1.99 -14.55
C ASP A 129 -10.60 -2.69 -14.61
N ALA A 130 -10.32 -3.40 -15.71
CA ALA A 130 -9.03 -4.04 -15.95
C ALA A 130 -7.85 -3.05 -15.99
N SER A 131 -8.10 -1.77 -16.29
CA SER A 131 -7.08 -0.72 -16.39
C SER A 131 -6.97 0.12 -15.10
N ILE A 132 -7.81 -0.12 -14.09
CA ILE A 132 -7.79 0.66 -12.84
C ILE A 132 -6.44 0.56 -12.14
N LEU A 133 -5.85 -0.63 -12.09
CA LEU A 133 -4.57 -0.85 -11.42
C LEU A 133 -3.44 -0.05 -12.09
N GLU A 134 -3.38 -0.07 -13.42
CA GLU A 134 -2.41 0.70 -14.20
C GLU A 134 -2.61 2.21 -13.99
N PHE A 135 -3.86 2.67 -14.07
CA PHE A 135 -4.21 4.07 -13.88
C PHE A 135 -3.87 4.56 -12.47
N ALA A 136 -4.26 3.82 -11.42
CA ALA A 136 -3.94 4.18 -10.05
C ALA A 136 -2.42 4.14 -9.78
N THR A 137 -1.68 3.21 -10.39
CA THR A 137 -0.21 3.16 -10.31
C THR A 137 0.43 4.37 -10.99
N HIS A 138 -0.12 4.82 -12.11
CA HIS A 138 0.32 6.05 -12.77
C HIS A 138 0.14 7.27 -11.86
N LEU A 139 -1.01 7.39 -11.20
CA LEU A 139 -1.26 8.46 -10.22
C LEU A 139 -0.29 8.37 -9.03
N GLU A 140 0.04 7.16 -8.56
CA GLU A 140 0.96 6.97 -7.42
C GLU A 140 2.39 7.42 -7.72
N HIS A 141 2.83 7.38 -8.98
CA HIS A 141 4.15 7.90 -9.37
C HIS A 141 4.36 9.37 -8.98
N ARG A 142 3.28 10.15 -8.83
CA ARG A 142 3.34 11.54 -8.36
C ARG A 142 3.90 11.66 -6.94
N PHE A 143 3.66 10.65 -6.08
CA PHE A 143 4.09 10.68 -4.68
C PHE A 143 5.49 10.09 -4.48
N HIS A 144 5.84 9.05 -5.22
CA HIS A 144 7.00 8.22 -4.93
C HIS A 144 8.00 8.09 -6.09
N GLY A 145 7.78 8.76 -7.20
CA GLY A 145 8.61 8.70 -8.40
C GLY A 145 8.55 7.33 -9.08
N LYS A 146 9.14 6.30 -8.46
CA LYS A 146 9.08 4.91 -8.96
C LYS A 146 8.32 4.05 -7.96
N SER A 147 7.04 3.81 -8.22
CA SER A 147 6.26 2.81 -7.48
C SER A 147 6.47 1.41 -8.07
N SER A 148 6.41 0.38 -7.21
CA SER A 148 6.34 -1.02 -7.66
C SER A 148 4.94 -1.38 -8.20
N GLY A 149 3.91 -0.62 -7.81
CA GLY A 149 2.51 -0.91 -8.02
C GLY A 149 1.91 -1.89 -6.99
N MET A 150 2.69 -2.44 -6.08
CA MET A 150 2.21 -3.40 -5.07
C MET A 150 1.20 -2.77 -4.12
N ASP A 151 1.50 -1.60 -3.56
CA ASP A 151 0.63 -0.92 -2.60
C ASP A 151 -0.73 -0.59 -3.22
N VAL A 152 -0.71 -0.08 -4.45
CA VAL A 152 -1.92 0.16 -5.25
C VAL A 152 -2.67 -1.14 -5.52
N ALA A 153 -1.94 -2.22 -5.89
CA ALA A 153 -2.57 -3.50 -6.21
C ALA A 153 -3.38 -4.03 -5.01
N VAL A 154 -2.78 -4.08 -3.82
CA VAL A 154 -3.49 -4.60 -2.63
C VAL A 154 -4.67 -3.73 -2.22
N CYS A 155 -4.53 -2.39 -2.28
CA CYS A 155 -5.63 -1.46 -2.01
C CYS A 155 -6.78 -1.61 -3.03
N ALA A 156 -6.44 -1.78 -4.33
CA ALA A 156 -7.43 -1.88 -5.40
C ALA A 156 -8.24 -3.17 -5.35
N VAL A 157 -7.58 -4.30 -5.03
CA VAL A 157 -8.27 -5.60 -4.99
C VAL A 157 -8.88 -5.91 -3.64
N ALA A 158 -8.47 -5.21 -2.57
CA ALA A 158 -8.93 -5.40 -1.19
C ALA A 158 -8.86 -6.86 -0.72
N LYS A 159 -7.86 -7.62 -1.17
CA LYS A 159 -7.62 -9.03 -0.84
C LYS A 159 -6.14 -9.25 -0.55
N PRO A 160 -5.78 -10.26 0.26
CA PRO A 160 -4.40 -10.70 0.42
C PRO A 160 -3.80 -11.12 -0.92
N ILE A 161 -2.58 -10.64 -1.19
CA ILE A 161 -1.88 -10.93 -2.44
C ILE A 161 -0.42 -11.32 -2.22
N SER A 162 0.10 -12.15 -3.11
CA SER A 162 1.50 -12.12 -3.50
C SER A 162 1.65 -11.25 -4.75
N PHE A 163 2.74 -10.50 -4.84
CA PHE A 163 2.95 -9.56 -5.92
C PHE A 163 4.38 -9.67 -6.47
N VAL A 164 4.49 -9.73 -7.79
CA VAL A 164 5.77 -9.65 -8.50
C VAL A 164 5.69 -8.52 -9.51
N ARG A 165 6.65 -7.60 -9.45
CA ARG A 165 6.71 -6.47 -10.38
C ARG A 165 6.73 -6.97 -11.83
N GLY A 166 5.84 -6.42 -12.67
CA GLY A 166 5.68 -6.81 -14.07
C GLY A 166 4.80 -8.04 -14.31
N ARG A 167 4.44 -8.81 -13.25
CA ARG A 167 3.45 -9.91 -13.35
C ARG A 167 2.13 -9.57 -12.68
N GLY A 168 2.13 -8.59 -11.77
CA GLY A 168 0.95 -8.18 -11.03
C GLY A 168 0.63 -9.05 -9.80
N PRO A 169 -0.58 -8.88 -9.24
CA PRO A 169 -1.01 -9.59 -8.04
C PRO A 169 -1.50 -11.01 -8.34
N THR A 170 -1.19 -11.93 -7.44
CA THR A 170 -1.83 -13.25 -7.34
C THR A 170 -2.55 -13.33 -5.99
N PHE A 171 -3.83 -13.69 -5.98
CA PHE A 171 -4.63 -13.76 -4.76
C PHE A 171 -4.19 -14.92 -3.87
N LEU A 172 -4.06 -14.63 -2.58
CA LEU A 172 -3.89 -15.66 -1.56
C LEU A 172 -5.29 -16.04 -1.06
N GLN A 173 -5.70 -17.26 -1.35
CA GLN A 173 -6.98 -17.80 -0.89
C GLN A 173 -6.75 -18.39 0.50
N LEU A 174 -7.08 -17.63 1.54
CA LEU A 174 -6.91 -18.00 2.95
C LEU A 174 -8.20 -17.69 3.68
N GLU A 175 -8.73 -18.67 4.41
CA GLU A 175 -9.93 -18.54 5.26
C GLU A 175 -9.53 -18.18 6.70
N HIS A 176 -8.39 -18.71 7.15
CA HIS A 176 -7.88 -18.49 8.50
C HIS A 176 -6.50 -17.83 8.46
N PHE A 177 -6.29 -16.89 9.35
CA PHE A 177 -5.03 -16.15 9.45
C PHE A 177 -4.41 -16.35 10.83
N PRO A 178 -3.07 -16.37 10.91
CA PRO A 178 -2.39 -16.20 12.18
C PRO A 178 -2.80 -14.89 12.88
N LYS A 179 -2.69 -14.87 14.19
CA LYS A 179 -2.98 -13.68 14.98
C LYS A 179 -1.88 -12.65 14.81
N PHE A 180 -2.21 -11.53 14.18
CA PHE A 180 -1.36 -10.36 14.05
C PHE A 180 -1.87 -9.21 14.90
N SER A 181 -0.96 -8.38 15.41
CA SER A 181 -1.28 -7.08 16.01
C SER A 181 -0.42 -5.98 15.37
N PHE A 182 -0.91 -4.75 15.44
CA PHE A 182 -0.28 -3.58 14.85
C PHE A 182 0.01 -2.55 15.95
N HIS A 183 1.23 -2.02 15.97
CA HIS A 183 1.70 -1.08 16.99
C HIS A 183 2.30 0.15 16.31
N ASP A 184 1.72 1.31 16.60
CA ASP A 184 2.22 2.59 16.07
C ASP A 184 3.43 3.05 16.86
N THR A 185 4.59 3.12 16.23
CA THR A 185 5.84 3.60 16.86
C THR A 185 5.85 5.11 17.12
N GLY A 186 4.85 5.84 16.62
CA GLY A 186 4.81 7.30 16.65
C GLY A 186 5.85 7.99 15.77
N LEU A 187 6.77 7.24 15.14
CA LEU A 187 7.73 7.77 14.19
C LEU A 187 7.16 7.74 12.77
N ARG A 188 7.50 8.73 11.98
CA ARG A 188 7.12 8.81 10.56
C ARG A 188 8.38 9.04 9.73
N ALA A 189 8.48 8.29 8.63
CA ALA A 189 9.57 8.42 7.67
C ALA A 189 9.02 8.59 6.26
N SER A 190 9.75 9.32 5.44
CA SER A 190 9.43 9.45 4.02
C SER A 190 9.81 8.16 3.29
N THR A 191 8.86 7.58 2.54
CA THR A 191 9.12 6.40 1.68
C THR A 191 10.27 6.67 0.72
N SER A 192 10.33 7.87 0.12
CA SER A 192 11.41 8.25 -0.80
C SER A 192 12.77 8.30 -0.12
N GLU A 193 12.84 8.73 1.14
CA GLU A 193 14.08 8.71 1.91
C GLU A 193 14.53 7.28 2.21
N CYS A 194 13.61 6.40 2.61
CA CYS A 194 13.92 4.98 2.85
C CYS A 194 14.43 4.30 1.57
N ILE A 195 13.77 4.54 0.43
CA ILE A 195 14.23 4.03 -0.89
C ILE A 195 15.65 4.55 -1.19
N ARG A 196 15.90 5.85 -1.00
CA ARG A 196 17.22 6.43 -1.24
C ARG A 196 18.30 5.79 -0.36
N ARG A 197 18.03 5.49 0.91
CA ARG A 197 18.98 4.79 1.82
C ARG A 197 19.30 3.38 1.30
N VAL A 198 18.30 2.64 0.85
CA VAL A 198 18.52 1.30 0.27
C VAL A 198 19.35 1.37 -1.00
N GLU A 199 19.09 2.32 -1.89
CA GLU A 199 19.89 2.50 -3.11
C GLU A 199 21.31 2.99 -2.78
N GLN A 200 21.50 3.87 -1.79
CA GLN A 200 22.81 4.29 -1.33
C GLN A 200 23.64 3.11 -0.79
N LEU A 201 23.03 2.23 0.02
CA LEU A 201 23.72 1.01 0.47
C LEU A 201 24.17 0.14 -0.71
N ARG A 202 23.38 0.07 -1.78
CA ARG A 202 23.73 -0.71 -2.98
C ARG A 202 24.96 -0.14 -3.74
N GLU A 203 25.15 1.16 -3.67
CA GLU A 203 26.31 1.84 -4.23
C GLU A 203 27.55 1.66 -3.33
N ASP A 204 27.38 1.81 -2.01
CA ASP A 204 28.47 1.82 -1.04
C ASP A 204 28.91 0.39 -0.65
N ASP A 205 27.97 -0.53 -0.44
CA ASP A 205 28.21 -1.93 -0.06
C ASP A 205 27.25 -2.88 -0.80
N PRO A 206 27.55 -3.21 -2.07
CA PRO A 206 26.74 -4.11 -2.90
C PRO A 206 26.56 -5.50 -2.28
N VAL A 207 27.52 -5.99 -1.48
CA VAL A 207 27.47 -7.33 -0.87
C VAL A 207 26.38 -7.36 0.19
N SER A 208 26.39 -6.39 1.12
CA SER A 208 25.33 -6.28 2.14
C SER A 208 23.96 -6.02 1.52
N ALA A 209 23.89 -5.21 0.46
CA ALA A 209 22.65 -4.95 -0.25
C ALA A 209 22.05 -6.22 -0.91
N ILE A 210 22.88 -7.04 -1.55
CA ILE A 210 22.46 -8.34 -2.13
C ILE A 210 21.99 -9.28 -1.02
N ARG A 211 22.72 -9.38 0.10
CA ARG A 211 22.33 -10.19 1.25
C ARG A 211 20.96 -9.78 1.80
N ALA A 212 20.70 -8.50 1.92
CA ALA A 212 19.38 -8.02 2.39
C ALA A 212 18.25 -8.39 1.40
N ASP A 213 18.49 -8.30 0.09
CA ASP A 213 17.52 -8.72 -0.92
C ASP A 213 17.27 -10.25 -0.87
N GLU A 214 18.30 -11.06 -0.62
CA GLU A 214 18.19 -12.51 -0.45
C GLU A 214 17.39 -12.87 0.81
N LEU A 215 17.65 -12.19 1.93
CA LEU A 215 16.89 -12.36 3.17
C LEU A 215 15.41 -12.00 2.97
N MET A 216 15.12 -10.93 2.26
CA MET A 216 13.75 -10.53 1.96
C MET A 216 13.06 -11.54 1.01
N SER A 217 13.78 -12.05 0.01
CA SER A 217 13.27 -13.10 -0.88
C SER A 217 13.00 -14.41 -0.14
N ARG A 218 13.88 -14.78 0.80
CA ARG A 218 13.69 -15.93 1.71
C ARG A 218 12.46 -15.70 2.59
N ALA A 219 12.29 -14.50 3.13
CA ALA A 219 11.14 -14.12 3.95
C ALA A 219 9.83 -14.37 3.21
N SER A 220 9.71 -13.85 1.99
CA SER A 220 8.52 -14.02 1.16
C SER A 220 8.21 -15.49 0.88
N ARG A 221 9.23 -16.29 0.57
CA ARG A 221 9.07 -17.73 0.33
C ARG A 221 8.55 -18.45 1.58
N LEU A 222 9.18 -18.26 2.74
CA LEU A 222 8.77 -18.92 3.99
C LEU A 222 7.33 -18.53 4.38
N ILE A 223 6.95 -17.28 4.19
CA ILE A 223 5.60 -16.79 4.49
C ILE A 223 4.58 -17.40 3.53
N LEU A 224 4.88 -17.44 2.23
CA LEU A 224 3.99 -18.01 1.21
C LEU A 224 3.84 -19.55 1.36
N GLU A 225 4.80 -20.22 1.96
CA GLU A 225 4.69 -21.63 2.33
C GLU A 225 3.91 -21.81 3.65
N GLY A 226 4.15 -20.95 4.64
CA GLY A 226 3.59 -21.08 5.98
C GLY A 226 2.12 -20.70 6.07
N LEU A 227 1.68 -19.64 5.38
CA LEU A 227 0.29 -19.18 5.46
C LEU A 227 -0.73 -20.23 4.99
N PRO A 228 -0.59 -20.88 3.80
CA PRO A 228 -1.50 -21.95 3.41
C PRO A 228 -1.44 -23.16 4.32
N GLN A 229 -0.26 -23.49 4.88
CA GLN A 229 -0.12 -24.58 5.83
C GLN A 229 -0.82 -24.28 7.15
N PHE A 230 -0.84 -23.01 7.59
CA PHE A 230 -1.60 -22.57 8.75
C PHE A 230 -3.10 -22.70 8.51
N ASP A 231 -3.57 -22.19 7.38
CA ASP A 231 -4.98 -22.22 6.99
C ASP A 231 -5.52 -23.64 6.87
N GLY A 232 -4.76 -24.55 6.23
CA GLY A 232 -5.12 -25.96 6.05
C GLY A 232 -4.73 -26.88 7.20
N ALA A 233 -4.26 -26.36 8.36
CA ALA A 233 -3.78 -27.19 9.46
C ALA A 233 -4.92 -27.98 10.13
N ALA A 234 -4.83 -29.30 10.07
CA ALA A 234 -5.79 -30.23 10.68
C ALA A 234 -5.48 -30.54 12.16
N SER A 235 -4.31 -30.13 12.67
CA SER A 235 -3.90 -30.35 14.06
C SER A 235 -3.12 -29.15 14.61
N GLU A 236 -3.10 -29.02 15.95
CA GLU A 236 -2.32 -27.97 16.63
C GLU A 236 -0.83 -28.08 16.31
N THR A 237 -0.29 -29.30 16.21
CA THR A 237 1.13 -29.50 15.83
C THR A 237 1.44 -28.93 14.44
N GLN A 238 0.57 -29.16 13.46
CA GLN A 238 0.71 -28.60 12.12
C GLN A 238 0.60 -27.08 12.14
N ARG A 239 -0.35 -26.56 12.91
CA ARG A 239 -0.56 -25.12 13.09
C ARG A 239 0.69 -24.44 13.67
N GLN A 240 1.27 -25.02 14.72
CA GLN A 240 2.51 -24.51 15.33
C GLN A 240 3.71 -24.57 14.38
N ALA A 241 3.84 -25.64 13.59
CA ALA A 241 4.89 -25.73 12.58
C ALA A 241 4.74 -24.65 11.49
N ALA A 242 3.52 -24.38 11.04
CA ALA A 242 3.21 -23.34 10.08
C ALA A 242 3.49 -21.95 10.65
N LEU A 243 3.06 -21.66 11.89
CA LEU A 243 3.36 -20.42 12.61
C LEU A 243 4.87 -20.17 12.73
N LYS A 244 5.63 -21.21 13.11
CA LYS A 244 7.09 -21.12 13.18
C LYS A 244 7.69 -20.71 11.83
N ARG A 245 7.19 -21.26 10.73
CA ARG A 245 7.65 -20.92 9.38
C ARG A 245 7.36 -19.46 9.01
N VAL A 246 6.15 -18.99 9.31
CA VAL A 246 5.80 -17.56 9.13
C VAL A 246 6.69 -16.67 10.00
N ALA A 247 6.90 -17.03 11.26
CA ALA A 247 7.78 -16.29 12.18
C ALA A 247 9.22 -16.22 11.66
N GLU A 248 9.78 -17.32 11.15
CA GLU A 248 11.12 -17.34 10.54
C GLU A 248 11.19 -16.42 9.32
N GLY A 249 10.15 -16.37 8.49
CA GLY A 249 10.03 -15.43 7.39
C GLY A 249 10.03 -13.98 7.86
N MET A 250 9.23 -13.63 8.86
CA MET A 250 9.19 -12.28 9.42
C MET A 250 10.53 -11.86 10.04
N LYS A 251 11.23 -12.76 10.74
CA LYS A 251 12.57 -12.51 11.30
C LYS A 251 13.59 -12.25 10.18
N SER A 252 13.54 -13.02 9.10
CA SER A 252 14.40 -12.81 7.92
C SER A 252 14.14 -11.45 7.27
N ALA A 253 12.87 -11.03 7.16
CA ALA A 253 12.52 -9.70 6.68
C ALA A 253 13.04 -8.59 7.61
N HIS A 254 12.90 -8.76 8.93
CA HIS A 254 13.43 -7.82 9.91
C HIS A 254 14.96 -7.67 9.81
N GLU A 255 15.70 -8.78 9.64
CA GLU A 255 17.16 -8.74 9.42
C GLU A 255 17.53 -7.93 8.16
N ALA A 256 16.77 -8.05 7.08
CA ALA A 256 16.96 -7.22 5.89
C ALA A 256 16.79 -5.71 6.21
N PHE A 257 15.77 -5.35 6.99
CA PHE A 257 15.57 -3.96 7.42
C PHE A 257 16.72 -3.43 8.29
N LEU A 258 17.33 -4.26 9.13
CA LEU A 258 18.53 -3.90 9.90
C LEU A 258 19.71 -3.60 8.99
N ILE A 259 19.97 -4.46 8.00
CA ILE A 259 21.04 -4.27 7.01
C ILE A 259 20.83 -2.96 6.23
N TRP A 260 19.60 -2.65 5.82
CA TRP A 260 19.24 -1.40 5.15
C TRP A 260 19.29 -0.17 6.07
N SER A 261 19.60 -0.34 7.37
CA SER A 261 19.58 0.74 8.36
C SER A 261 18.24 1.46 8.47
N LEU A 262 17.15 0.71 8.30
CA LEU A 262 15.78 1.22 8.32
C LEU A 262 15.04 0.95 9.65
N VAL A 263 15.75 0.49 10.69
CA VAL A 263 15.21 0.27 12.04
C VAL A 263 15.83 1.27 13.01
N PRO A 264 15.14 2.37 13.35
CA PRO A 264 15.62 3.30 14.36
C PRO A 264 15.76 2.64 15.74
N GLY A 265 16.70 3.10 16.56
CA GLY A 265 16.95 2.49 17.88
C GLY A 265 15.74 2.52 18.84
N LYS A 266 14.84 3.52 18.72
CA LYS A 266 13.57 3.52 19.45
C LYS A 266 12.68 2.35 19.01
N VAL A 267 12.56 2.14 17.71
CA VAL A 267 11.75 1.07 17.12
C VAL A 267 12.30 -0.31 17.49
N GLN A 268 13.64 -0.45 17.51
CA GLN A 268 14.28 -1.69 17.93
C GLN A 268 13.93 -2.05 19.38
N ARG A 269 13.89 -1.08 20.29
CA ARG A 269 13.47 -1.32 21.69
C ARG A 269 12.01 -1.76 21.79
N GLU A 270 11.12 -1.14 21.04
CA GLU A 270 9.71 -1.55 20.99
C GLU A 270 9.53 -2.98 20.45
N ILE A 271 10.33 -3.38 19.46
CA ILE A 271 10.38 -4.76 18.96
C ILE A 271 10.82 -5.74 20.07
N GLU A 272 11.85 -5.38 20.85
CA GLU A 272 12.34 -6.19 21.98
C GLU A 272 11.28 -6.30 23.09
N ASP A 273 10.50 -5.23 23.34
CA ASP A 273 9.41 -5.25 24.29
C ASP A 273 8.32 -6.23 23.85
N LEU A 274 7.90 -6.21 22.59
CA LEU A 274 6.92 -7.14 22.05
C LEU A 274 7.39 -8.62 22.09
N TYR A 275 8.69 -8.86 21.89
CA TYR A 275 9.26 -10.20 22.11
C TYR A 275 9.18 -10.64 23.58
N ARG A 276 9.41 -9.72 24.53
CA ARG A 276 9.26 -10.00 25.97
C ARG A 276 7.81 -10.28 26.37
N GLU A 277 6.84 -9.70 25.65
CA GLU A 277 5.41 -9.98 25.80
C GLU A 277 4.98 -11.32 25.18
N GLY A 278 5.85 -12.00 24.43
CA GLY A 278 5.60 -13.32 23.87
C GLY A 278 5.31 -13.36 22.37
N ALA A 279 5.56 -12.28 21.63
CA ALA A 279 5.45 -12.31 20.18
C ALA A 279 6.44 -13.32 19.57
N LEU A 280 5.99 -14.10 18.59
CA LEU A 280 6.82 -15.07 17.86
C LEU A 280 7.76 -14.39 16.87
N ALA A 281 7.32 -13.31 16.29
CA ALA A 281 8.11 -12.46 15.38
C ALA A 281 7.51 -11.04 15.32
N VAL A 282 8.37 -10.05 15.13
CA VAL A 282 7.99 -8.63 15.00
C VAL A 282 8.82 -7.99 13.90
N LYS A 283 8.21 -7.14 13.06
CA LYS A 283 8.92 -6.34 12.07
C LYS A 283 8.18 -5.03 11.75
N ILE A 284 8.88 -4.07 11.18
CA ILE A 284 8.25 -2.88 10.59
C ILE A 284 7.46 -3.31 9.34
N THR A 285 6.28 -2.73 9.12
CA THR A 285 5.56 -2.83 7.85
C THR A 285 5.66 -1.55 7.03
N GLY A 286 5.85 -1.67 5.72
CA GLY A 286 6.05 -0.56 4.79
C GLY A 286 7.51 -0.21 4.55
N ALA A 287 7.82 1.06 4.26
CA ALA A 287 9.15 1.45 3.78
C ALA A 287 10.26 1.45 4.85
N GLY A 288 9.92 1.38 6.14
CA GLY A 288 10.89 1.46 7.22
C GLY A 288 11.02 2.84 7.85
N GLY A 289 12.01 3.00 8.72
CA GLY A 289 12.26 4.27 9.43
C GLY A 289 11.26 4.59 10.54
N GLY A 290 10.26 3.75 10.78
CA GLY A 290 9.17 3.94 11.75
C GLY A 290 7.85 3.44 11.20
N GLY A 291 6.74 4.14 11.51
CA GLY A 291 5.39 3.72 11.14
C GLY A 291 4.85 2.64 12.07
N PHE A 292 4.29 1.58 11.51
CA PHE A 292 3.72 0.48 12.29
C PHE A 292 4.65 -0.73 12.36
N LEU A 293 4.66 -1.36 13.51
CA LEU A 293 5.13 -2.72 13.69
C LEU A 293 3.98 -3.70 13.48
N VAL A 294 4.28 -4.84 12.89
CA VAL A 294 3.40 -6.00 12.85
C VAL A 294 4.04 -7.11 13.71
N ALA A 295 3.29 -7.60 14.68
CA ALA A 295 3.71 -8.68 15.57
C ALA A 295 2.84 -9.93 15.31
N LEU A 296 3.47 -11.09 15.24
CA LEU A 296 2.85 -12.40 15.13
C LEU A 296 2.78 -13.05 16.51
N TRP A 297 1.61 -13.56 16.88
CA TRP A 297 1.35 -14.19 18.16
C TRP A 297 1.06 -15.70 18.04
N PRO A 298 1.24 -16.46 19.14
CA PRO A 298 0.83 -17.86 19.21
C PRO A 298 -0.64 -18.10 18.91
#